data_3ed6955266aab1478ff14fc667e66aca
#
_entry.id   3ed6955266aab1478ff14fc667e66aca
#
_cell.length_a   1.000
_cell.length_b   1.000
_cell.length_c   1.000
_cell.angle_alpha   90.00
_cell.angle_beta   90.00
_cell.angle_gamma   90.00
#
_symmetry.space_group_name_H-M   'P 1'
#
loop_
_entity.id
_entity.type
_entity.pdbx_description
1 polymer ?
#
loop_
_entity_poly.entity_id
_entity_poly.type
_entity_poly.pdbx_seq_one_letter_code
_entity_poly.pdbx_strand_id
1 'polypeptide(L)'
;MMRAVRFVAQLGFRIEPETAEALSDMVERIDIVSAERVRDELTKLLLSDRPRAGIEALVDSGLADIVFPEIPALQLEIDEHHRHKDVFEHTMIVVDRAVALETGPDGPVPAPDLTLRLAALMHDIGKAEDPDVSNRAAR
;
A
#
# COMPACT_ATOMS: atom_id res chain seq x y z
N MET A 1 5.01 11.57 10.69
CA MET A 1 4.81 10.15 10.36
C MET A 1 4.39 9.96 8.90
N MET A 2 3.17 10.23 8.49
CA MET A 2 2.70 10.05 7.11
C MET A 2 3.57 10.76 6.06
N ARG A 3 4.10 11.95 6.37
CA ARG A 3 4.99 12.68 5.47
C ARG A 3 6.32 11.95 5.22
N ALA A 4 6.88 11.31 6.22
CA ALA A 4 8.12 10.53 6.06
C ALA A 4 7.91 9.38 5.08
N VAL A 5 6.82 8.63 5.24
CA VAL A 5 6.44 7.55 4.33
C VAL A 5 6.19 8.06 2.91
N ARG A 6 5.51 9.19 2.78
CA ARG A 6 5.31 9.83 1.47
C ARG A 6 6.64 10.20 0.79
N PHE A 7 7.61 10.67 1.53
CA PHE A 7 8.93 11.01 0.97
C PHE A 7 9.69 9.79 0.46
N VAL A 8 9.49 8.61 1.04
CA VAL A 8 10.01 7.37 0.46
C VAL A 8 9.46 7.18 -0.96
N ALA A 9 8.16 7.38 -1.14
CA ALA A 9 7.50 7.24 -2.44
C ALA A 9 7.89 8.34 -3.45
N GLN A 10 8.00 9.57 -3.01
CA GLN A 10 8.25 10.73 -3.88
C GLN A 10 9.74 10.91 -4.23
N LEU A 11 10.61 10.73 -3.26
CA LEU A 11 12.02 11.08 -3.36
C LEU A 11 12.95 9.87 -3.39
N GLY A 12 12.42 8.67 -3.17
CA GLY A 12 13.20 7.45 -3.08
C GLY A 12 14.09 7.40 -1.84
N PHE A 13 13.75 8.13 -0.80
CA PHE A 13 14.50 8.13 0.46
C PHE A 13 14.35 6.79 1.16
N ARG A 14 15.39 6.38 1.85
CA ARG A 14 15.33 5.33 2.85
C ARG A 14 15.12 5.96 4.22
N ILE A 15 14.23 5.37 5.00
CA ILE A 15 14.07 5.75 6.41
C ILE A 15 15.23 5.10 7.18
N GLU A 16 15.98 5.93 7.86
CA GLU A 16 17.06 5.45 8.72
C GLU A 16 16.52 4.56 9.84
N PRO A 17 17.22 3.48 10.24
CA PRO A 17 16.70 2.52 11.23
C PRO A 17 16.22 3.15 12.54
N GLU A 18 16.93 4.11 13.10
CA GLU A 18 16.52 4.82 14.31
C GLU A 18 15.22 5.62 14.11
N THR A 19 15.06 6.23 12.93
CA THR A 19 13.83 6.93 12.57
C THR A 19 12.67 5.96 12.34
N ALA A 20 12.92 4.81 11.73
CA ALA A 20 11.92 3.77 11.53
C ALA A 20 11.41 3.21 12.87
N GLU A 21 12.31 2.97 13.81
CA GLU A 21 11.97 2.54 15.17
C GLU A 21 11.13 3.61 15.88
N ALA A 22 11.54 4.86 15.84
CA ALA A 22 10.79 5.98 16.43
C ALA A 22 9.40 6.14 15.79
N LEU A 23 9.26 5.90 14.49
CA LEU A 23 7.97 5.92 13.82
C LEU A 23 7.05 4.81 14.33
N SER A 24 7.57 3.61 14.47
CA SER A 24 6.83 2.45 15.00
C SER A 24 6.38 2.66 16.43
N ASP A 25 7.24 3.22 17.28
CA ASP A 25 6.93 3.52 18.68
C ASP A 25 5.84 4.60 18.84
N MET A 26 5.72 5.48 17.87
CA MET A 26 4.80 6.62 17.92
C MET A 26 3.57 6.44 17.03
N VAL A 27 3.40 5.27 16.43
CA VAL A 27 2.34 5.03 15.41
C VAL A 27 0.94 5.36 15.92
N GLU A 28 0.64 5.07 17.18
CA GLU A 28 -0.68 5.33 17.78
C GLU A 28 -1.02 6.83 17.83
N ARG A 29 -0.02 7.71 17.78
CA ARG A 29 -0.25 9.16 17.75
C ARG A 29 -0.88 9.65 16.45
N ILE A 30 -0.99 8.81 15.43
CA ILE A 30 -1.66 9.17 14.17
C ILE A 30 -3.14 9.48 14.38
N ASP A 31 -3.76 8.95 15.44
CA ASP A 31 -5.15 9.23 15.79
C ASP A 31 -5.44 10.72 16.07
N ILE A 32 -4.40 11.50 16.39
CA ILE A 32 -4.49 12.96 16.59
C ILE A 32 -4.62 13.68 15.25
N VAL A 33 -4.22 13.03 14.15
CA VAL A 33 -4.22 13.64 12.81
C VAL A 33 -5.58 13.45 12.18
N SER A 34 -6.13 14.51 11.56
CA SER A 34 -7.43 14.44 10.90
C SER A 34 -7.45 13.46 9.73
N ALA A 35 -8.61 12.86 9.49
CA ALA A 35 -8.81 11.93 8.37
C ALA A 35 -8.51 12.60 7.01
N GLU A 36 -8.81 13.88 6.84
CA GLU A 36 -8.49 14.63 5.62
C GLU A 36 -6.99 14.73 5.37
N ARG A 37 -6.19 14.95 6.42
CA ARG A 37 -4.73 15.00 6.30
C ARG A 37 -4.14 13.65 5.95
N VAL A 38 -4.66 12.59 6.57
CA VAL A 38 -4.25 11.21 6.24
C VAL A 38 -4.57 10.91 4.78
N ARG A 39 -5.79 11.19 4.33
CA ARG A 39 -6.21 11.03 2.95
C ARG A 39 -5.31 11.80 1.98
N ASP A 40 -5.01 13.05 2.27
CA ASP A 40 -4.16 13.89 1.40
C ASP A 40 -2.75 13.33 1.28
N GLU A 41 -2.16 12.85 2.36
CA GLU A 41 -0.83 12.22 2.33
C GLU A 41 -0.85 10.88 1.59
N LEU A 42 -1.89 10.05 1.77
CA LEU A 42 -2.07 8.81 1.01
C LEU A 42 -2.25 9.08 -0.48
N THR A 43 -3.03 10.08 -0.84
CA THR A 43 -3.23 10.48 -2.24
C THR A 43 -1.90 10.89 -2.88
N LYS A 44 -1.12 11.72 -2.22
CA LYS A 44 0.20 12.15 -2.70
C LYS A 44 1.18 10.97 -2.81
N LEU A 45 1.12 10.03 -1.87
CA LEU A 45 1.91 8.80 -1.92
C LEU A 45 1.55 7.97 -3.15
N LEU A 46 0.27 7.73 -3.38
CA LEU A 46 -0.20 6.94 -4.53
C LEU A 46 0.10 7.61 -5.87
N LEU A 47 0.06 8.93 -5.95
CA LEU A 47 0.39 9.70 -7.15
C LEU A 47 1.89 9.89 -7.39
N SER A 48 2.73 9.38 -6.52
CA SER A 48 4.19 9.48 -6.63
C SER A 48 4.77 8.56 -7.71
N ASP A 49 6.07 8.71 -7.97
CA ASP A 49 6.80 7.85 -8.91
C ASP A 49 7.00 6.42 -8.41
N ARG A 50 6.95 6.21 -7.08
CA ARG A 50 7.22 4.93 -6.43
C ARG A 50 6.14 4.56 -5.42
N PRO A 51 4.87 4.41 -5.83
CA PRO A 51 3.78 4.14 -4.90
C PRO A 51 3.98 2.83 -4.13
N ARG A 52 4.53 1.79 -4.77
CA ARG A 52 4.86 0.53 -4.11
C ARG A 52 5.77 0.73 -2.90
N ALA A 53 6.88 1.43 -3.08
CA ALA A 53 7.83 1.69 -2.00
C ALA A 53 7.18 2.46 -0.83
N GLY A 54 6.29 3.40 -1.14
CA GLY A 54 5.52 4.14 -0.14
C GLY A 54 4.54 3.26 0.63
N ILE A 55 3.83 2.36 -0.07
CA ILE A 55 2.90 1.42 0.55
C ILE A 55 3.64 0.41 1.44
N GLU A 56 4.77 -0.12 0.96
CA GLU A 56 5.61 -1.02 1.75
C GLU A 56 6.12 -0.33 3.02
N ALA A 57 6.58 0.90 2.93
CA ALA A 57 7.01 1.69 4.10
C ALA A 57 5.84 1.99 5.06
N LEU A 58 4.64 2.21 4.53
CA LEU A 58 3.42 2.40 5.33
C LEU A 58 3.08 1.14 6.14
N VAL A 59 3.23 -0.03 5.53
CA VAL A 59 3.01 -1.32 6.19
C VAL A 59 4.11 -1.62 7.21
N ASP A 60 5.38 -1.46 6.82
CA ASP A 60 6.54 -1.78 7.67
C ASP A 60 6.61 -0.90 8.92
N SER A 61 6.15 0.34 8.85
CA SER A 61 6.10 1.26 9.98
C SER A 61 4.96 0.98 10.98
N GLY A 62 4.00 0.14 10.62
CA GLY A 62 2.77 -0.09 11.38
C GLY A 62 1.69 0.97 11.18
N LEU A 63 1.95 2.04 10.43
CA LEU A 63 0.96 3.09 10.15
C LEU A 63 -0.24 2.54 9.38
N ALA A 64 -0.02 1.59 8.46
CA ALA A 64 -1.09 0.99 7.68
C ALA A 64 -2.12 0.27 8.55
N ASP A 65 -1.73 -0.33 9.67
CA ASP A 65 -2.65 -1.00 10.59
C ASP A 65 -3.72 -0.06 11.15
N ILE A 66 -3.43 1.25 11.19
CA ILE A 66 -4.33 2.27 11.70
C ILE A 66 -5.06 2.99 10.56
N VAL A 67 -4.33 3.44 9.53
CA VAL A 67 -4.88 4.32 8.50
C VAL A 67 -5.50 3.56 7.34
N PHE A 68 -5.07 2.33 7.07
CA PHE A 68 -5.58 1.49 5.99
C PHE A 68 -5.36 0.00 6.30
N PRO A 69 -6.05 -0.53 7.34
CA PRO A 69 -5.78 -1.87 7.87
C PRO A 69 -6.04 -3.00 6.89
N GLU A 70 -6.83 -2.78 5.85
CA GLU A 70 -7.09 -3.75 4.79
C GLU A 70 -5.83 -4.13 4.01
N ILE A 71 -4.84 -3.24 3.93
CA ILE A 71 -3.61 -3.48 3.17
C ILE A 71 -2.66 -4.46 3.89
N PRO A 72 -2.26 -4.26 5.15
CA PRO A 72 -1.45 -5.26 5.84
C PRO A 72 -2.18 -6.60 6.04
N ALA A 73 -3.51 -6.59 6.10
CA ALA A 73 -4.31 -7.81 6.17
C ALA A 73 -4.17 -8.70 4.93
N LEU A 74 -3.68 -8.17 3.80
CA LEU A 74 -3.36 -8.95 2.59
C LEU A 74 -2.08 -9.80 2.73
N GLN A 75 -1.27 -9.58 3.76
CA GLN A 75 -0.13 -10.43 4.12
C GLN A 75 -0.64 -11.70 4.78
N LEU A 76 -1.27 -12.57 3.98
CA LEU A 76 -1.85 -13.82 4.44
C LEU A 76 -0.77 -14.84 4.76
N GLU A 77 -0.99 -15.63 5.81
CA GLU A 77 -0.12 -16.75 6.15
C GLU A 77 -0.10 -17.82 5.04
N ILE A 78 0.99 -18.59 5.02
CA ILE A 78 1.20 -19.70 4.09
C ILE A 78 0.12 -20.76 4.31
N ASP A 79 -0.55 -21.21 3.23
CA ASP A 79 -1.39 -22.37 3.31
C ASP A 79 -0.57 -23.67 3.47
N GLU A 80 -1.18 -24.74 3.96
CA GLU A 80 -0.54 -26.05 4.22
C GLU A 80 0.11 -26.69 2.98
N HIS A 81 -0.15 -26.15 1.79
CA HIS A 81 0.33 -26.67 0.50
C HIS A 81 1.48 -25.84 -0.08
N HIS A 82 2.11 -24.96 0.67
CA HIS A 82 3.17 -24.04 0.21
C HIS A 82 2.78 -23.19 -1.00
N ARG A 83 1.49 -23.03 -1.27
CA ARG A 83 0.99 -22.12 -2.28
C ARG A 83 0.91 -20.74 -1.70
N HIS A 84 2.07 -20.08 -1.69
CA HIS A 84 2.14 -18.67 -1.42
C HIS A 84 1.31 -17.91 -2.45
N LYS A 85 0.11 -17.55 -2.07
CA LYS A 85 -0.43 -16.31 -2.54
C LYS A 85 -0.27 -15.33 -1.40
N ASP A 86 0.93 -14.79 -1.25
CA ASP A 86 1.07 -13.51 -0.59
C ASP A 86 0.29 -12.51 -1.44
N VAL A 87 -0.96 -12.30 -1.03
CA VAL A 87 -1.89 -11.41 -1.74
C VAL A 87 -1.35 -9.99 -1.72
N PHE A 88 -0.60 -9.63 -0.68
CA PHE A 88 0.09 -8.34 -0.60
C PHE A 88 1.14 -8.19 -1.70
N GLU A 89 2.04 -9.18 -1.87
CA GLU A 89 3.06 -9.11 -2.92
C GLU A 89 2.43 -9.11 -4.32
N HIS A 90 1.39 -9.92 -4.54
CA HIS A 90 0.62 -9.87 -5.77
C HIS A 90 0.04 -8.48 -6.02
N THR A 91 -0.56 -7.86 -5.00
CA THR A 91 -1.13 -6.52 -5.09
C THR A 91 -0.07 -5.48 -5.42
N MET A 92 1.13 -5.58 -4.83
CA MET A 92 2.25 -4.68 -5.15
C MET A 92 2.68 -4.82 -6.61
N ILE A 93 2.73 -6.03 -7.13
CA ILE A 93 3.02 -6.27 -8.56
C ILE A 93 1.94 -5.65 -9.45
N VAL A 94 0.68 -5.76 -9.06
CA VAL A 94 -0.44 -5.17 -9.83
C VAL A 94 -0.36 -3.63 -9.80
N VAL A 95 0.02 -3.03 -8.68
CA VAL A 95 0.26 -1.58 -8.58
C VAL A 95 1.41 -1.16 -9.52
N ASP A 96 2.53 -1.87 -9.52
CA ASP A 96 3.65 -1.59 -10.44
C ASP A 96 3.22 -1.69 -11.90
N ARG A 97 2.42 -2.68 -12.25
CA ARG A 97 1.88 -2.85 -13.62
C ARG A 97 0.90 -1.74 -13.99
N ALA A 98 0.09 -1.29 -13.05
CA ALA A 98 -0.81 -0.15 -13.28
C ALA A 98 -0.03 1.13 -13.60
N VAL A 99 1.04 1.40 -12.86
CA VAL A 99 1.95 2.53 -13.15
C VAL A 99 2.58 2.38 -14.53
N ALA A 100 3.01 1.18 -14.90
CA ALA A 100 3.62 0.92 -16.22
C ALA A 100 2.64 1.08 -17.39
N LEU A 101 1.33 0.95 -17.16
CA LEU A 101 0.29 1.16 -18.18
C LEU A 101 0.00 2.65 -18.42
N GLU A 102 0.42 3.53 -17.55
CA GLU A 102 0.23 4.97 -17.71
C GLU A 102 1.10 5.50 -18.87
N THR A 103 0.48 6.17 -19.79
CA THR A 103 1.10 6.58 -21.07
C THR A 103 1.47 8.06 -21.13
N GLY A 104 1.19 8.81 -20.05
CA GLY A 104 1.41 10.25 -19.99
C GLY A 104 0.18 11.07 -20.42
N PRO A 105 0.29 12.41 -20.44
CA PRO A 105 -0.87 13.30 -20.56
C PRO A 105 -1.62 13.17 -21.90
N ASP A 106 -0.94 12.74 -22.95
CA ASP A 106 -1.51 12.62 -24.30
C ASP A 106 -1.91 11.19 -24.69
N GLY A 107 -1.68 10.22 -23.79
CA GLY A 107 -2.02 8.82 -24.04
C GLY A 107 -3.41 8.42 -23.52
N PRO A 108 -3.86 7.18 -23.82
CA PRO A 108 -5.17 6.69 -23.38
C PRO A 108 -5.28 6.49 -21.86
N VAL A 109 -4.15 6.37 -21.18
CA VAL A 109 -4.08 6.28 -19.70
C VAL A 109 -3.17 7.41 -19.21
N PRO A 110 -3.74 8.56 -18.84
CA PRO A 110 -2.94 9.70 -18.38
C PRO A 110 -2.21 9.39 -17.08
N ALA A 111 -0.98 9.88 -16.96
CA ALA A 111 -0.14 9.71 -15.77
C ALA A 111 -0.04 11.02 -14.98
N PRO A 112 -0.07 10.94 -13.63
CA PRO A 112 -0.43 9.79 -12.82
C PRO A 112 -1.96 9.63 -12.73
N ASP A 113 -2.46 8.39 -12.77
CA ASP A 113 -3.89 8.09 -12.68
C ASP A 113 -4.25 7.51 -11.29
N LEU A 114 -4.83 8.33 -10.42
CA LEU A 114 -5.22 7.93 -9.08
C LEU A 114 -6.27 6.81 -9.09
N THR A 115 -7.24 6.88 -9.98
CA THR A 115 -8.31 5.88 -10.07
C THR A 115 -7.76 4.51 -10.44
N LEU A 116 -6.87 4.45 -11.44
CA LEU A 116 -6.22 3.21 -11.84
C LEU A 116 -5.36 2.63 -10.71
N ARG A 117 -4.57 3.46 -10.05
CA ARG A 117 -3.68 3.03 -8.96
C ARG A 117 -4.47 2.57 -7.74
N LEU A 118 -5.55 3.24 -7.38
CA LEU A 118 -6.46 2.81 -6.31
C LEU A 118 -7.16 1.50 -6.67
N ALA A 119 -7.65 1.36 -7.89
CA ALA A 119 -8.26 0.11 -8.34
C ALA A 119 -7.28 -1.07 -8.25
N ALA A 120 -6.02 -0.85 -8.66
CA ALA A 120 -4.96 -1.84 -8.54
C ALA A 120 -4.69 -2.22 -7.07
N LEU A 121 -4.63 -1.23 -6.17
CA LEU A 121 -4.37 -1.45 -4.74
C LEU A 121 -5.52 -2.19 -4.06
N MET A 122 -6.75 -1.91 -4.45
CA MET A 122 -7.95 -2.35 -3.74
C MET A 122 -8.62 -3.58 -4.36
N HIS A 123 -8.16 -4.08 -5.51
CA HIS A 123 -8.89 -5.12 -6.26
C HIS A 123 -9.08 -6.44 -5.49
N ASP A 124 -8.20 -6.74 -4.55
CA ASP A 124 -8.19 -7.99 -3.79
C ASP A 124 -8.42 -7.80 -2.28
N ILE A 125 -8.77 -6.59 -1.81
CA ILE A 125 -8.91 -6.32 -0.37
C ILE A 125 -9.95 -7.21 0.33
N GLY A 126 -10.98 -7.64 -0.37
CA GLY A 126 -11.99 -8.55 0.17
C GLY A 126 -11.48 -9.95 0.49
N LYS A 127 -10.32 -10.35 -0.04
CA LYS A 127 -9.74 -11.67 0.25
C LYS A 127 -9.23 -11.81 1.69
N ALA A 128 -8.94 -10.70 2.36
CA ALA A 128 -8.49 -10.71 3.74
C ALA A 128 -9.64 -10.90 4.75
N GLU A 129 -10.87 -10.58 4.36
CA GLU A 129 -12.04 -10.60 5.25
C GLU A 129 -12.77 -11.95 5.26
N ASP A 130 -12.58 -12.78 4.23
CA ASP A 130 -13.29 -14.06 4.09
C ASP A 130 -12.31 -15.21 3.87
N PRO A 131 -11.97 -15.96 4.94
CA PRO A 131 -11.13 -17.16 4.83
C PRO A 131 -11.74 -18.25 3.91
N ASP A 132 -13.05 -18.25 3.68
CA ASP A 132 -13.70 -19.17 2.76
C ASP A 132 -13.50 -18.79 1.29
N VAL A 133 -13.31 -17.52 0.97
CA VAL A 133 -13.02 -17.07 -0.40
C VAL A 133 -11.60 -17.48 -0.82
N SER A 134 -10.64 -17.48 0.10
CA SER A 134 -9.30 -18.01 -0.17
C SER A 134 -9.34 -19.51 -0.50
N ASN A 135 -10.24 -20.26 0.12
CA ASN A 135 -10.48 -21.69 -0.15
C ASN A 135 -11.27 -21.95 -1.45
N ARG A 136 -12.14 -21.03 -1.87
CA ARG A 136 -12.90 -21.18 -3.14
C ARG A 136 -12.04 -20.91 -4.37
N ALA A 137 -11.06 -20.02 -4.28
CA ALA A 137 -10.12 -19.76 -5.36
C ALA A 137 -9.06 -20.87 -5.53
N ALA A 138 -8.96 -21.81 -4.57
CA ALA A 138 -8.06 -22.96 -4.60
C ALA A 138 -8.74 -24.25 -5.14
N ARG A 139 -9.99 -24.15 -5.55
CA ARG A 139 -10.73 -25.24 -6.22
C ARG A 139 -10.84 -24.94 -7.76
#